data_319abfe92e7df2a27bbfc58860f6dfba
#
_entry.id   319abfe92e7df2a27bbfc58860f6dfba
#
_cell.length_a   1.000
_cell.length_b   1.000
_cell.length_c   1.000
_cell.angle_alpha   90.00
_cell.angle_beta   90.00
_cell.angle_gamma   90.00
#
_symmetry.space_group_name_H-M   'P 1'
#
loop_
_entity.id
_entity.type
_entity.pdbx_description
1 polymer ?
#
loop_
_entity_poly.entity_id
_entity_poly.type
_entity_poly.pdbx_seq_one_letter_code
_entity_poly.pdbx_strand_id
1 'polypeptide(L)'
;MNKSNNITREEMWAKQCLSSTDIDYAVWERDKSILHQLSKICHNCTFVVDVYKCNYTYASSNFVDLLGYDSHKIETLEKQGDYLESRIHPDDRAQLAALQVTLSHFIYSLPLEQRNDYSNIYSFRILNARQQYIRVTSRHQVLKQDRNGKA
;
A
#
# COMPACT_ATOMS: atom_id res chain seq x y z
N MET A 1 -4.84 18.38 -28.88
CA MET A 1 -3.70 18.17 -27.91
C MET A 1 -4.31 17.95 -26.54
N ASN A 2 -4.49 16.69 -26.16
CA ASN A 2 -4.95 16.34 -24.81
C ASN A 2 -3.77 16.51 -23.85
N LYS A 3 -3.84 17.52 -22.97
CA LYS A 3 -3.00 17.56 -21.78
C LYS A 3 -3.47 16.42 -20.89
N SER A 4 -2.74 15.29 -20.89
CA SER A 4 -2.90 14.30 -19.85
C SER A 4 -2.53 14.98 -18.53
N ASN A 5 -3.51 15.23 -17.68
CA ASN A 5 -3.28 15.59 -16.28
C ASN A 5 -2.58 14.41 -15.61
N ASN A 6 -1.26 14.40 -15.65
CA ASN A 6 -0.47 13.49 -14.83
C ASN A 6 -0.60 13.97 -13.38
N ILE A 7 -1.65 13.50 -12.71
CA ILE A 7 -1.78 13.66 -11.26
C ILE A 7 -0.72 12.75 -10.65
N THR A 8 0.17 13.33 -9.84
CA THR A 8 1.16 12.56 -9.09
C THR A 8 0.48 11.75 -7.98
N ARG A 9 1.13 10.69 -7.52
CA ARG A 9 0.66 9.89 -6.38
C ARG A 9 0.45 10.75 -5.12
N GLU A 10 1.34 11.70 -4.87
CA GLU A 10 1.25 12.66 -3.77
C GLU A 10 0.04 13.58 -3.90
N GLU A 11 -0.24 14.09 -5.11
CA GLU A 11 -1.46 14.88 -5.37
C GLU A 11 -2.73 14.04 -5.21
N MET A 12 -2.69 12.76 -5.55
CA MET A 12 -3.81 11.84 -5.35
C MET A 12 -4.05 11.60 -3.86
N TRP A 13 -3.00 11.40 -3.08
CA TRP A 13 -3.09 11.19 -1.63
C TRP A 13 -3.48 12.46 -0.90
N ALA A 14 -2.96 13.63 -1.31
CA ALA A 14 -3.34 14.91 -0.74
C ALA A 14 -4.83 15.29 -0.94
N LYS A 15 -5.48 14.72 -1.97
CA LYS A 15 -6.92 14.91 -2.20
C LYS A 15 -7.82 14.08 -1.26
N GLN A 16 -7.25 13.13 -0.54
CA GLN A 16 -7.96 12.30 0.43
C GLN A 16 -7.92 12.99 1.81
N CYS A 17 -8.73 14.04 1.99
CA CYS A 17 -8.86 14.70 3.29
C CYS A 17 -9.71 13.82 4.23
N LEU A 18 -9.10 12.88 4.95
CA LEU A 18 -9.74 12.13 6.02
C LEU A 18 -9.71 12.95 7.30
N SER A 19 -10.78 12.91 8.10
CA SER A 19 -10.71 13.36 9.48
C SER A 19 -10.31 12.18 10.36
N SER A 20 -9.49 12.43 11.37
CA SER A 20 -9.02 11.40 12.31
C SER A 20 -10.15 10.74 13.12
N THR A 21 -11.36 11.32 13.09
CA THR A 21 -12.56 10.82 13.77
C THR A 21 -13.32 9.78 12.95
N ASP A 22 -13.01 9.61 11.67
CA ASP A 22 -13.78 8.78 10.76
C ASP A 22 -13.27 7.32 10.72
N ILE A 23 -12.05 7.06 11.19
CA ILE A 23 -11.47 5.71 11.27
C ILE A 23 -11.33 5.30 12.74
N ASP A 24 -11.96 4.19 13.11
CA ASP A 24 -11.81 3.60 14.44
C ASP A 24 -10.48 2.85 14.55
N TYR A 25 -9.46 3.53 15.05
CA TYR A 25 -8.13 2.95 15.25
C TYR A 25 -8.10 1.88 16.34
N ALA A 26 -9.04 1.86 17.29
CA ALA A 26 -9.10 0.78 18.29
C ALA A 26 -9.51 -0.55 17.64
N VAL A 27 -10.45 -0.51 16.70
CA VAL A 27 -10.80 -1.66 15.86
C VAL A 27 -9.60 -2.08 14.99
N TRP A 28 -8.83 -1.12 14.47
CA TRP A 28 -7.64 -1.40 13.69
C TRP A 28 -6.58 -2.16 14.50
N GLU A 29 -6.29 -1.77 15.74
CA GLU A 29 -5.29 -2.47 16.56
C GLU A 29 -5.68 -3.94 16.83
N ARG A 30 -6.95 -4.21 17.02
CA ARG A 30 -7.46 -5.59 17.11
C ARG A 30 -7.24 -6.36 15.80
N ASP A 31 -7.58 -5.77 14.67
CA ASP A 31 -7.46 -6.40 13.36
C ASP A 31 -5.98 -6.62 12.99
N LYS A 32 -5.09 -5.70 13.39
CA LYS A 32 -3.63 -5.84 13.27
C LYS A 32 -3.12 -7.11 13.96
N SER A 33 -3.65 -7.44 15.15
CA SER A 33 -3.31 -8.67 15.85
C SER A 33 -3.69 -9.93 15.04
N ILE A 34 -4.86 -9.92 14.41
CA ILE A 34 -5.30 -11.02 13.53
C ILE A 34 -4.38 -11.15 12.31
N LEU A 35 -4.03 -10.04 11.68
CA LEU A 35 -3.08 -10.03 10.56
C LEU A 35 -1.72 -10.60 10.96
N HIS A 36 -1.24 -10.27 12.15
CA HIS A 36 0.01 -10.82 12.67
C HIS A 36 -0.05 -12.33 12.85
N GLN A 37 -1.16 -12.88 13.36
CA GLN A 37 -1.34 -14.34 13.49
C GLN A 37 -1.42 -15.00 12.11
N LEU A 38 -2.16 -14.45 11.18
CA LEU A 38 -2.28 -14.97 9.82
C LEU A 38 -0.93 -14.93 9.07
N SER A 39 -0.13 -13.90 9.26
CA SER A 39 1.18 -13.78 8.59
C SER A 39 2.16 -14.90 8.98
N LYS A 40 1.99 -15.50 10.15
CA LYS A 40 2.80 -16.67 10.59
C LYS A 40 2.46 -17.93 9.80
N ILE A 41 1.26 -18.02 9.26
CA ILE A 41 0.78 -19.17 8.49
C ILE A 41 1.02 -18.95 6.99
N CYS A 42 0.90 -17.70 6.54
CA CYS A 42 1.08 -17.32 5.16
C CYS A 42 2.54 -16.97 4.87
N HIS A 43 3.09 -17.50 3.77
CA HIS A 43 4.45 -17.17 3.32
C HIS A 43 4.49 -15.88 2.46
N ASN A 44 3.57 -14.95 2.69
CA ASN A 44 3.48 -13.69 1.93
C ASN A 44 3.93 -12.51 2.78
N CYS A 45 4.65 -11.57 2.18
CA CYS A 45 4.84 -10.25 2.77
C CYS A 45 3.49 -9.52 2.77
N THR A 46 3.05 -9.12 3.95
CA THR A 46 1.81 -8.36 4.14
C THR A 46 2.14 -7.01 4.74
N PHE A 47 1.59 -5.95 4.19
CA PHE A 47 1.69 -4.60 4.75
C PHE A 47 0.34 -3.89 4.67
N VAL A 48 0.14 -2.92 5.53
CA VAL A 48 -1.02 -2.04 5.50
C VAL A 48 -0.54 -0.59 5.51
N VAL A 49 -1.13 0.20 4.63
CA VAL A 49 -0.87 1.63 4.50
C VAL A 49 -2.07 2.38 5.03
N ASP A 50 -1.83 3.32 5.93
CA ASP A 50 -2.78 4.36 6.28
C ASP A 50 -2.61 5.50 5.27
N VAL A 51 -3.55 5.62 4.35
CA VAL A 51 -3.48 6.60 3.28
C VAL A 51 -3.65 8.03 3.81
N TYR A 52 -4.37 8.20 4.92
CA TYR A 52 -4.52 9.49 5.59
C TYR A 52 -3.22 9.97 6.24
N LYS A 53 -2.56 9.09 6.97
CA LYS A 53 -1.28 9.38 7.63
C LYS A 53 -0.09 9.27 6.68
N CYS A 54 -0.30 8.73 5.47
CA CYS A 54 0.74 8.44 4.48
C CYS A 54 1.89 7.59 5.06
N ASN A 55 1.55 6.58 5.87
CA ASN A 55 2.53 5.70 6.48
C ASN A 55 2.11 4.22 6.43
N TYR A 56 3.08 3.34 6.65
CA TYR A 56 2.82 1.93 6.88
C TYR A 56 2.44 1.72 8.34
N THR A 57 1.25 1.18 8.58
CA THR A 57 0.74 0.89 9.92
C THR A 57 1.00 -0.55 10.36
N TYR A 58 1.37 -1.41 9.41
CA TYR A 58 1.72 -2.80 9.64
C TYR A 58 2.65 -3.33 8.55
N ALA A 59 3.64 -4.11 8.95
CA ALA A 59 4.46 -4.92 8.05
C ALA A 59 4.75 -6.28 8.71
N SER A 60 4.48 -7.38 8.00
CA SER A 60 4.70 -8.72 8.54
C SER A 60 6.18 -9.06 8.64
N SER A 61 6.55 -9.95 9.59
CA SER A 61 7.91 -10.46 9.73
C SER A 61 8.43 -11.19 8.48
N ASN A 62 7.53 -11.66 7.62
CA ASN A 62 7.89 -12.33 6.36
C ASN A 62 8.73 -11.45 5.42
N PHE A 63 8.71 -10.12 5.60
CA PHE A 63 9.63 -9.22 4.88
C PHE A 63 11.10 -9.51 5.20
N VAL A 64 11.40 -9.94 6.43
CA VAL A 64 12.75 -10.38 6.81
C VAL A 64 13.12 -11.67 6.08
N ASP A 65 12.23 -12.64 6.06
CA ASP A 65 12.51 -13.98 5.53
C ASP A 65 12.62 -13.97 3.99
N LEU A 66 11.71 -13.26 3.32
CA LEU A 66 11.61 -13.29 1.86
C LEU A 66 12.48 -12.23 1.17
N LEU A 67 12.57 -11.05 1.73
CA LEU A 67 13.29 -9.92 1.13
C LEU A 67 14.53 -9.51 1.91
N GLY A 68 14.67 -9.99 3.14
CA GLY A 68 15.73 -9.57 4.07
C GLY A 68 15.53 -8.16 4.61
N TYR A 69 14.30 -7.66 4.62
CA TYR A 69 13.98 -6.31 5.09
C TYR A 69 13.53 -6.35 6.55
N ASP A 70 14.01 -5.41 7.34
CA ASP A 70 13.55 -5.20 8.70
C ASP A 70 12.13 -4.63 8.69
N SER A 71 11.14 -5.43 9.11
CA SER A 71 9.74 -5.03 9.15
C SER A 71 9.50 -3.81 10.07
N HIS A 72 10.26 -3.71 11.18
CA HIS A 72 10.16 -2.58 12.09
C HIS A 72 10.60 -1.27 11.40
N LYS A 73 11.63 -1.31 10.56
CA LYS A 73 12.02 -0.15 9.75
C LYS A 73 10.96 0.26 8.76
N ILE A 74 10.19 -0.68 8.20
CA ILE A 74 9.09 -0.36 7.30
C ILE A 74 7.99 0.40 8.04
N GLU A 75 7.63 -0.02 9.26
CA GLU A 75 6.60 0.62 10.08
C GLU A 75 7.02 1.98 10.65
N THR A 76 8.31 2.15 10.99
CA THR A 76 8.82 3.36 11.67
C THR A 76 9.24 4.47 10.74
N LEU A 77 9.27 4.24 9.42
CA LEU A 77 9.57 5.29 8.45
C LEU A 77 8.40 6.27 8.35
N GLU A 78 8.43 7.24 9.27
CA GLU A 78 7.48 8.35 9.28
C GLU A 78 7.49 9.10 7.94
N LYS A 79 6.30 9.31 7.38
CA LYS A 79 5.97 10.27 6.30
C LYS A 79 6.66 10.11 4.94
N GLN A 80 7.51 9.15 4.75
CA GLN A 80 8.07 8.89 3.42
C GLN A 80 7.73 7.46 3.06
N GLY A 81 6.62 7.27 2.37
CA GLY A 81 6.18 5.99 1.81
C GLY A 81 7.20 5.33 0.87
N ASP A 82 8.46 5.65 1.07
CA ASP A 82 9.53 5.54 0.11
C ASP A 82 10.44 4.32 0.33
N TYR A 83 10.36 3.65 1.51
CA TYR A 83 11.32 2.56 1.72
C TYR A 83 11.13 1.42 0.73
N LEU A 84 9.93 0.90 0.59
CA LEU A 84 9.64 -0.15 -0.40
C LEU A 84 9.73 0.39 -1.82
N GLU A 85 9.27 1.62 -2.06
CA GLU A 85 9.30 2.28 -3.35
C GLU A 85 10.73 2.56 -3.84
N SER A 86 11.62 2.97 -2.95
CA SER A 86 13.04 3.18 -3.27
C SER A 86 13.76 1.90 -3.72
N ARG A 87 13.21 0.72 -3.37
CA ARG A 87 13.73 -0.59 -3.75
C ARG A 87 13.19 -1.12 -5.08
N ILE A 88 12.17 -0.49 -5.65
CA ILE A 88 11.62 -0.86 -6.95
C ILE A 88 12.65 -0.56 -8.04
N HIS A 89 12.77 -1.47 -9.01
CA HIS A 89 13.68 -1.28 -10.13
C HIS A 89 13.38 0.03 -10.87
N PRO A 90 14.39 0.85 -11.22
CA PRO A 90 14.17 2.15 -11.84
C PRO A 90 13.26 2.13 -13.07
N ASP A 91 13.44 1.15 -13.96
CA ASP A 91 12.62 1.03 -15.18
C ASP A 91 11.14 0.72 -14.88
N ASP A 92 10.86 0.07 -13.74
CA ASP A 92 9.50 -0.32 -13.38
C ASP A 92 8.76 0.81 -12.65
N ARG A 93 9.47 1.79 -12.05
CA ARG A 93 8.87 2.85 -11.20
C ARG A 93 7.85 3.70 -11.93
N ALA A 94 8.20 4.24 -13.08
CA ALA A 94 7.31 5.15 -13.82
C ALA A 94 6.02 4.43 -14.27
N GLN A 95 6.16 3.21 -14.79
CA GLN A 95 5.03 2.39 -15.21
C GLN A 95 4.15 1.99 -14.02
N LEU A 96 4.77 1.62 -12.90
CA LEU A 96 4.06 1.23 -11.69
C LEU A 96 3.30 2.41 -11.09
N ALA A 97 3.90 3.60 -11.03
CA ALA A 97 3.23 4.81 -10.57
C ALA A 97 2.00 5.15 -11.43
N ALA A 98 2.14 5.13 -12.75
CA ALA A 98 1.03 5.37 -13.68
C ALA A 98 -0.09 4.32 -13.51
N LEU A 99 0.27 3.04 -13.32
CA LEU A 99 -0.68 1.96 -13.08
C LEU A 99 -1.40 2.16 -11.75
N GLN A 100 -0.70 2.49 -10.66
CA GLN A 100 -1.30 2.74 -9.35
C GLN A 100 -2.32 3.88 -9.39
N VAL A 101 -2.00 4.99 -10.09
CA VAL A 101 -2.94 6.11 -10.28
C VAL A 101 -4.20 5.62 -11.03
N THR A 102 -4.03 4.88 -12.11
CA THR A 102 -5.15 4.37 -12.91
C THR A 102 -6.05 3.44 -12.09
N LEU A 103 -5.45 2.51 -11.35
CA LEU A 103 -6.17 1.56 -10.50
C LEU A 103 -6.89 2.26 -9.35
N SER A 104 -6.28 3.28 -8.76
CA SER A 104 -6.92 4.09 -7.72
C SER A 104 -8.14 4.83 -8.27
N HIS A 105 -8.03 5.44 -9.44
CA HIS A 105 -9.17 6.09 -10.11
C HIS A 105 -10.31 5.09 -10.36
N PHE A 106 -9.99 3.88 -10.79
CA PHE A 106 -10.99 2.82 -10.96
C PHE A 106 -11.70 2.50 -9.64
N ILE A 107 -10.96 2.21 -8.57
CA ILE A 107 -11.52 1.88 -7.26
C ILE A 107 -12.40 3.03 -6.74
N TYR A 108 -11.94 4.29 -6.85
CA TYR A 108 -12.70 5.44 -6.38
C TYR A 108 -13.91 5.78 -7.26
N SER A 109 -13.98 5.29 -8.49
CA SER A 109 -15.17 5.41 -9.34
C SER A 109 -16.28 4.42 -8.96
N LEU A 110 -15.96 3.38 -8.19
CA LEU A 110 -16.93 2.39 -7.74
C LEU A 110 -17.79 2.92 -6.58
N PRO A 111 -19.03 2.45 -6.44
CA PRO A 111 -19.83 2.62 -5.22
C PRO A 111 -19.07 2.14 -3.98
N LEU A 112 -19.29 2.79 -2.83
CA LEU A 112 -18.55 2.52 -1.59
C LEU A 112 -18.60 1.04 -1.19
N GLU A 113 -19.77 0.46 -1.26
CA GLU A 113 -20.06 -0.93 -0.88
C GLU A 113 -19.33 -1.96 -1.75
N GLN A 114 -18.92 -1.56 -2.96
CA GLN A 114 -18.25 -2.46 -3.91
C GLN A 114 -16.72 -2.39 -3.85
N ARG A 115 -16.13 -1.35 -3.26
CA ARG A 115 -14.67 -1.12 -3.31
C ARG A 115 -13.87 -2.23 -2.66
N ASN A 116 -14.43 -2.88 -1.64
CA ASN A 116 -13.77 -3.98 -0.94
C ASN A 116 -13.83 -5.31 -1.72
N ASP A 117 -14.68 -5.40 -2.75
CA ASP A 117 -14.81 -6.61 -3.56
C ASP A 117 -13.72 -6.71 -4.64
N TYR A 118 -13.00 -5.61 -4.88
CA TYR A 118 -11.96 -5.54 -5.89
C TYR A 118 -10.57 -5.53 -5.26
N SER A 119 -9.63 -6.13 -5.98
CA SER A 119 -8.21 -6.05 -5.66
C SER A 119 -7.39 -5.75 -6.90
N ASN A 120 -6.38 -4.93 -6.75
CA ASN A 120 -5.41 -4.62 -7.78
C ASN A 120 -4.24 -5.60 -7.69
N ILE A 121 -3.88 -6.23 -8.80
CA ILE A 121 -2.76 -7.17 -8.86
C ILE A 121 -1.79 -6.70 -9.95
N TYR A 122 -0.53 -6.55 -9.60
CA TYR A 122 0.53 -6.19 -10.53
C TYR A 122 1.88 -6.76 -10.12
N SER A 123 2.80 -6.87 -11.07
CA SER A 123 4.13 -7.42 -10.84
C SER A 123 5.21 -6.41 -11.18
N PHE A 124 6.28 -6.39 -10.40
CA PHE A 124 7.43 -5.52 -10.58
C PHE A 124 8.70 -6.17 -10.03
N ARG A 125 9.84 -5.58 -10.31
CA ARG A 125 11.12 -5.99 -9.73
C ARG A 125 11.44 -5.17 -8.50
N ILE A 126 11.84 -5.84 -7.41
CA ILE A 126 12.24 -5.19 -6.16
C ILE A 126 13.63 -5.69 -5.73
N LEU A 127 14.45 -4.78 -5.22
CA LEU A 127 15.79 -5.07 -4.73
C LEU A 127 15.71 -5.73 -3.35
N ASN A 128 16.20 -6.95 -3.21
CA ASN A 128 16.28 -7.61 -1.90
C ASN A 128 17.51 -7.12 -1.09
N ALA A 129 17.63 -7.58 0.16
CA ALA A 129 18.76 -7.21 1.02
C ALA A 129 20.13 -7.72 0.50
N ARG A 130 20.14 -8.73 -0.38
CA ARG A 130 21.33 -9.25 -1.05
C ARG A 130 21.71 -8.44 -2.31
N GLN A 131 21.09 -7.29 -2.52
CA GLN A 131 21.30 -6.41 -3.68
C GLN A 131 20.97 -7.09 -5.03
N GLN A 132 19.97 -7.97 -5.02
CA GLN A 132 19.49 -8.63 -6.22
C GLN A 132 18.06 -8.20 -6.50
N TYR A 133 17.76 -7.87 -7.76
CA TYR A 133 16.37 -7.64 -8.19
C TYR A 133 15.66 -8.97 -8.37
N ILE A 134 14.57 -9.12 -7.63
CA ILE A 134 13.65 -10.25 -7.77
C ILE A 134 12.29 -9.75 -8.25
N ARG A 135 11.57 -10.57 -9.00
CA ARG A 135 10.20 -10.27 -9.42
C ARG A 135 9.23 -10.66 -8.33
N VAL A 136 8.37 -9.73 -7.98
CA VAL A 136 7.30 -9.95 -7.01
C VAL A 136 5.94 -9.63 -7.65
N THR A 137 4.89 -10.25 -7.13
CA THR A 137 3.51 -9.89 -7.43
C THR A 137 2.89 -9.29 -6.18
N SER A 138 2.34 -8.09 -6.30
CA SER A 138 1.67 -7.38 -5.24
C SER A 138 0.17 -7.36 -5.48
N ARG A 139 -0.60 -7.61 -4.41
CA ARG A 139 -2.05 -7.50 -4.40
C ARG A 139 -2.44 -6.43 -3.40
N HIS A 140 -3.25 -5.47 -3.83
CA HIS A 140 -3.77 -4.39 -3.00
C HIS A 140 -5.29 -4.44 -2.96
N GLN A 141 -5.85 -4.19 -1.79
CA GLN A 141 -7.28 -4.16 -1.54
C GLN A 141 -7.58 -3.10 -0.48
N VAL A 142 -8.70 -2.42 -0.61
CA VAL A 142 -9.20 -1.53 0.43
C VAL A 142 -9.67 -2.39 1.61
N LEU A 143 -9.14 -2.14 2.81
CA LEU A 143 -9.53 -2.85 4.03
C LEU A 143 -10.64 -2.10 4.75
N LYS A 144 -10.48 -0.79 4.91
CA LYS A 144 -11.42 0.09 5.61
C LYS A 144 -11.48 1.42 4.89
N GLN A 145 -12.65 2.02 4.95
CA GLN A 145 -12.89 3.36 4.44
C GLN A 145 -13.83 4.10 5.39
N ASP A 146 -13.75 5.42 5.38
CA ASP A 146 -14.66 6.26 6.13
C ASP A 146 -16.06 6.32 5.46
N ARG A 147 -17.00 7.04 6.10
CA ARG A 147 -18.37 7.22 5.58
C ARG A 147 -18.43 7.93 4.23
N ASN A 148 -17.36 8.66 3.86
CA ASN A 148 -17.22 9.37 2.60
C ASN A 148 -16.43 8.56 1.57
N GLY A 149 -16.04 7.34 1.91
CA GLY A 149 -15.31 6.43 1.04
C GLY A 149 -13.84 6.75 0.87
N LYS A 150 -13.25 7.43 1.83
CA LYS A 150 -11.82 7.70 1.88
C LYS A 150 -11.15 6.58 2.67
N ALA A 151 -10.11 5.97 2.10
CA ALA A 151 -9.39 4.82 2.67
C ALA A 151 -8.02 5.22 3.22
#